data_e63dc0d45f13691d4457ea4df9469c5c
#
_entry.id   e63dc0d45f13691d4457ea4df9469c5c
#
_cell.length_a   1.000
_cell.length_b   1.000
_cell.length_c   1.000
_cell.angle_alpha   90.00
_cell.angle_beta   90.00
_cell.angle_gamma   90.00
#
_symmetry.space_group_name_H-M   'P 1'
#
loop_
_entity.id
_entity.type
_entity.pdbx_description
1 polymer ?
#
loop_
_entity_poly.entity_id
_entity_poly.type
_entity_poly.pdbx_seq_one_letter_code
_entity_poly.pdbx_strand_id
1 'polypeptide(L)'
;GKLSFTLSISNMFLTFINAVGIVMFPLLRRTNRDRLSSLFQTLRGVFVPLTYAILIFYIPAKIVLGMWLPEYEVSLRFMGILFPIVIYEGRMSLLINTYLKTLRKEKTILMVNVLTLTLSLLLSLFVIFIIGNLNLTVGLILASLAFRCNLAEFFLCRDMNIKIGAKMFLETCLTLLFIFSNLWFDGTYMSMVAYIVIYIIYLVIVHRGFLSDLKDLRYLVKDH
;
A
#
# COMPACT_ATOMS: atom_id res chain seq x y z
N GLY A 1 -13.49 -16.91 -10.58
CA GLY A 1 -13.03 -16.33 -11.80
C GLY A 1 -12.65 -14.86 -11.85
N LYS A 2 -13.60 -13.93 -11.93
CA LYS A 2 -13.31 -12.54 -12.34
C LYS A 2 -12.47 -11.74 -11.31
N LEU A 3 -12.75 -11.86 -10.02
CA LEU A 3 -11.97 -11.21 -8.95
C LEU A 3 -10.59 -11.85 -8.78
N SER A 4 -10.49 -13.15 -8.99
CA SER A 4 -9.24 -13.89 -8.87
C SER A 4 -8.18 -13.40 -9.87
N PHE A 5 -8.56 -13.06 -11.09
CA PHE A 5 -7.67 -12.51 -12.10
C PHE A 5 -7.05 -11.16 -11.67
N THR A 6 -7.89 -10.24 -11.18
CA THR A 6 -7.41 -8.94 -10.68
C THR A 6 -6.45 -9.09 -9.50
N LEU A 7 -6.77 -10.01 -8.58
CA LEU A 7 -5.89 -10.32 -7.44
C LEU A 7 -4.57 -10.97 -7.90
N SER A 8 -4.59 -11.80 -8.96
CA SER A 8 -3.36 -12.40 -9.50
C SER A 8 -2.40 -11.36 -10.04
N ILE A 9 -2.90 -10.31 -10.72
CA ILE A 9 -2.07 -9.20 -11.20
C ILE A 9 -1.45 -8.45 -10.01
N SER A 10 -2.25 -8.14 -8.98
CA SER A 10 -1.73 -7.50 -7.76
C SER A 10 -0.69 -8.37 -7.07
N ASN A 11 -0.90 -9.69 -7.00
CA ASN A 11 0.04 -10.63 -6.40
C ASN A 11 1.37 -10.72 -7.17
N MET A 12 1.37 -10.52 -8.48
CA MET A 12 2.61 -10.47 -9.28
C MET A 12 3.52 -9.32 -8.80
N PHE A 13 2.96 -8.13 -8.62
CA PHE A 13 3.70 -7.00 -8.05
C PHE A 13 4.16 -7.27 -6.61
N LEU A 14 3.29 -7.89 -5.80
CA LEU A 14 3.62 -8.25 -4.41
C LEU A 14 4.76 -9.27 -4.32
N THR A 15 4.84 -10.22 -5.25
CA THR A 15 5.94 -11.19 -5.29
C THR A 15 7.28 -10.49 -5.46
N PHE A 16 7.34 -9.49 -6.34
CA PHE A 16 8.54 -8.68 -6.53
C PHE A 16 8.89 -7.87 -5.26
N ILE A 17 7.90 -7.24 -4.64
CA ILE A 17 8.07 -6.49 -3.38
C ILE A 17 8.56 -7.41 -2.26
N ASN A 18 8.00 -8.61 -2.15
CA ASN A 18 8.40 -9.59 -1.13
C ASN A 18 9.84 -10.08 -1.33
N ALA A 19 10.29 -10.25 -2.56
CA ALA A 19 11.68 -10.61 -2.86
C ALA A 19 12.67 -9.54 -2.32
N VAL A 20 12.34 -8.26 -2.46
CA VAL A 20 13.12 -7.16 -1.86
C VAL A 20 13.08 -7.24 -0.33
N GLY A 21 11.93 -7.56 0.27
CA GLY A 21 11.76 -7.71 1.73
C GLY A 21 12.65 -8.79 2.34
N ILE A 22 12.87 -9.90 1.63
CA ILE A 22 13.75 -11.00 2.09
C ILE A 22 15.20 -10.50 2.26
N VAL A 23 15.67 -9.66 1.35
CA VAL A 23 17.03 -9.09 1.40
C VAL A 23 17.14 -8.01 2.48
N MET A 24 16.08 -7.23 2.69
CA MET A 24 16.06 -6.16 3.68
C MET A 24 16.11 -6.65 5.14
N PHE A 25 15.49 -7.79 5.44
CA PHE A 25 15.41 -8.30 6.82
C PHE A 25 16.78 -8.54 7.49
N PRO A 26 17.76 -9.27 6.87
CA PRO A 26 19.07 -9.46 7.45
C PRO A 26 19.87 -8.15 7.60
N LEU A 27 19.70 -7.20 6.68
CA LEU A 27 20.34 -5.88 6.77
C LEU A 27 19.85 -5.11 8.01
N LEU A 28 18.54 -5.06 8.23
CA LEU A 28 17.95 -4.39 9.40
C LEU A 28 18.35 -5.05 10.71
N ARG A 29 18.49 -6.37 10.74
CA ARG A 29 18.86 -7.10 11.95
C ARG A 29 20.30 -6.80 12.41
N ARG A 30 21.19 -6.40 11.50
CA ARG A 30 22.58 -6.01 11.80
C ARG A 30 22.71 -4.55 12.24
N THR A 31 21.67 -3.75 12.07
CA THR A 31 21.68 -2.32 12.39
C THR A 31 21.45 -2.09 13.88
N ASN A 32 22.17 -1.12 14.46
CA ASN A 32 21.99 -0.71 15.84
C ASN A 32 20.60 -0.14 16.09
N ARG A 33 20.02 -0.41 17.27
CA ARG A 33 18.66 0.03 17.62
C ARG A 33 18.45 1.53 17.49
N ASP A 34 19.45 2.34 17.82
CA ASP A 34 19.36 3.82 17.75
C ASP A 34 19.21 4.34 16.31
N ARG A 35 19.73 3.60 15.32
CA ARG A 35 19.63 3.94 13.91
C ARG A 35 18.37 3.37 13.22
N LEU A 36 17.69 2.41 13.85
CA LEU A 36 16.50 1.77 13.25
C LEU A 36 15.38 2.77 13.00
N SER A 37 15.18 3.74 13.90
CA SER A 37 14.14 4.77 13.76
C SER A 37 14.41 5.71 12.59
N SER A 38 15.66 6.17 12.43
CA SER A 38 16.08 7.02 11.31
C SER A 38 15.98 6.26 9.99
N LEU A 39 16.48 5.01 9.96
CA LEU A 39 16.39 4.12 8.81
C LEU A 39 14.94 3.86 8.36
N PHE A 40 14.03 3.65 9.33
CA PHE A 40 12.60 3.50 9.02
C PHE A 40 12.04 4.73 8.33
N GLN A 41 12.35 5.93 8.84
CA GLN A 41 11.85 7.17 8.24
C GLN A 41 12.38 7.36 6.82
N THR A 42 13.67 7.12 6.58
CA THR A 42 14.29 7.23 5.26
C THR A 42 13.72 6.19 4.28
N LEU A 43 13.63 4.91 4.68
CA LEU A 43 13.05 3.87 3.86
C LEU A 43 11.58 4.13 3.53
N ARG A 44 10.81 4.56 4.53
CA ARG A 44 9.41 4.95 4.35
C ARG A 44 9.29 6.14 3.41
N GLY A 45 10.17 7.14 3.57
CA GLY A 45 10.21 8.34 2.73
C GLY A 45 10.41 8.04 1.26
N VAL A 46 11.12 6.97 0.92
CA VAL A 46 11.35 6.54 -0.47
C VAL A 46 10.32 5.51 -0.93
N PHE A 47 10.05 4.49 -0.11
CA PHE A 47 9.21 3.38 -0.52
C PHE A 47 7.75 3.77 -0.71
N VAL A 48 7.20 4.59 0.18
CA VAL A 48 5.79 4.98 0.10
C VAL A 48 5.50 5.78 -1.19
N PRO A 49 6.24 6.84 -1.55
CA PRO A 49 6.04 7.51 -2.83
C PRO A 49 6.18 6.58 -4.04
N LEU A 50 7.17 5.68 -4.02
CA LEU A 50 7.36 4.73 -5.13
C LEU A 50 6.15 3.80 -5.31
N THR A 51 5.56 3.31 -4.20
CA THR A 51 4.35 2.46 -4.29
C THR A 51 3.14 3.22 -4.82
N TYR A 52 3.01 4.50 -4.46
CA TYR A 52 1.97 5.37 -5.04
C TYR A 52 2.22 5.70 -6.52
N ALA A 53 3.48 5.81 -6.96
CA ALA A 53 3.81 5.96 -8.37
C ALA A 53 3.35 4.75 -9.22
N ILE A 54 3.35 3.54 -8.65
CA ILE A 54 2.86 2.33 -9.33
C ILE A 54 1.40 2.47 -9.76
N LEU A 55 0.57 3.24 -9.02
CA LEU A 55 -0.83 3.45 -9.40
C LEU A 55 -1.00 4.17 -10.75
N ILE A 56 0.01 4.93 -11.19
CA ILE A 56 -0.01 5.58 -12.51
C ILE A 56 -0.08 4.53 -13.62
N PHE A 57 0.54 3.37 -13.41
CA PHE A 57 0.53 2.27 -14.37
C PHE A 57 -0.81 1.53 -14.47
N TYR A 58 -1.78 1.83 -13.62
CA TYR A 58 -3.11 1.21 -13.66
C TYR A 58 -3.81 1.38 -15.02
N ILE A 59 -3.84 2.61 -15.56
CA ILE A 59 -4.55 2.87 -16.83
C ILE A 59 -3.86 2.20 -18.03
N PRO A 60 -2.53 2.34 -18.24
CA PRO A 60 -1.83 1.56 -19.25
C PRO A 60 -2.06 0.05 -19.12
N ALA A 61 -1.99 -0.48 -17.90
CA ALA A 61 -2.24 -1.90 -17.65
C ALA A 61 -3.68 -2.31 -18.01
N LYS A 62 -4.67 -1.50 -17.63
CA LYS A 62 -6.09 -1.72 -17.98
C LYS A 62 -6.29 -1.78 -19.50
N ILE A 63 -5.66 -0.86 -20.25
CA ILE A 63 -5.80 -0.79 -21.71
C ILE A 63 -5.15 -2.02 -22.37
N VAL A 64 -3.89 -2.33 -22.00
CA VAL A 64 -3.19 -3.50 -22.55
C VAL A 64 -3.94 -4.79 -22.26
N LEU A 65 -4.42 -4.97 -21.03
CA LEU A 65 -5.18 -6.15 -20.64
C LEU A 65 -6.55 -6.21 -21.32
N GLY A 66 -7.22 -5.07 -21.51
CA GLY A 66 -8.49 -5.01 -22.23
C GLY A 66 -8.36 -5.41 -23.71
N MET A 67 -7.24 -5.05 -24.36
CA MET A 67 -6.94 -5.47 -25.74
C MET A 67 -6.60 -6.97 -25.81
N TRP A 68 -5.92 -7.48 -24.83
CA TRP A 68 -5.41 -8.86 -24.82
C TRP A 68 -6.43 -9.89 -24.32
N LEU A 69 -7.30 -9.47 -23.41
CA LEU A 69 -8.25 -10.32 -22.69
C LEU A 69 -9.65 -9.67 -22.62
N PRO A 70 -10.34 -9.48 -23.76
CA PRO A 70 -11.65 -8.81 -23.79
C PRO A 70 -12.72 -9.53 -22.95
N GLU A 71 -12.62 -10.83 -22.77
CA GLU A 71 -13.51 -11.63 -21.91
C GLU A 71 -13.48 -11.22 -20.43
N TYR A 72 -12.42 -10.52 -19.99
CA TYR A 72 -12.19 -10.09 -18.61
C TYR A 72 -12.55 -8.60 -18.36
N GLU A 73 -13.23 -7.95 -19.27
CA GLU A 73 -13.61 -6.52 -19.17
C GLU A 73 -14.28 -6.18 -17.82
N VAL A 74 -15.20 -7.04 -17.36
CA VAL A 74 -15.86 -6.88 -16.05
C VAL A 74 -14.85 -6.96 -14.90
N SER A 75 -13.81 -7.78 -15.01
CA SER A 75 -12.75 -7.89 -13.99
C SER A 75 -11.88 -6.64 -13.95
N LEU A 76 -11.60 -6.05 -15.11
CA LEU A 76 -10.82 -4.82 -15.24
C LEU A 76 -11.51 -3.62 -14.58
N ARG A 77 -12.83 -3.64 -14.49
CA ARG A 77 -13.61 -2.62 -13.78
C ARG A 77 -13.31 -2.64 -12.27
N PHE A 78 -13.19 -3.83 -11.66
CA PHE A 78 -12.84 -3.98 -10.25
C PHE A 78 -11.37 -3.69 -9.98
N MET A 79 -10.51 -3.76 -11.00
CA MET A 79 -9.09 -3.49 -10.89
C MET A 79 -8.82 -2.07 -10.33
N GLY A 80 -9.62 -1.07 -10.71
CA GLY A 80 -9.51 0.30 -10.19
C GLY A 80 -9.70 0.41 -8.67
N ILE A 81 -10.50 -0.48 -8.09
CA ILE A 81 -10.73 -0.52 -6.62
C ILE A 81 -9.66 -1.38 -5.95
N LEU A 82 -9.25 -2.49 -6.56
CA LEU A 82 -8.36 -3.48 -5.95
C LEU A 82 -6.86 -3.18 -6.18
N PHE A 83 -6.50 -2.43 -7.23
CA PHE A 83 -5.10 -2.16 -7.53
C PHE A 83 -4.32 -1.49 -6.37
N PRO A 84 -4.91 -0.58 -5.56
CA PRO A 84 -4.27 -0.04 -4.37
C PRO A 84 -3.90 -1.07 -3.28
N ILE A 85 -4.35 -2.33 -3.38
CA ILE A 85 -3.90 -3.43 -2.50
C ILE A 85 -2.37 -3.51 -2.49
N VAL A 86 -1.73 -3.31 -3.65
CA VAL A 86 -0.28 -3.33 -3.81
C VAL A 86 0.42 -2.38 -2.84
N ILE A 87 -0.17 -1.21 -2.58
CA ILE A 87 0.40 -0.22 -1.64
C ILE A 87 0.39 -0.75 -0.22
N TYR A 88 -0.79 -1.19 0.26
CA TYR A 88 -0.97 -1.59 1.66
C TYR A 88 -0.26 -2.90 1.97
N GLU A 89 -0.37 -3.90 1.10
CA GLU A 89 0.34 -5.17 1.26
C GLU A 89 1.86 -5.00 1.08
N GLY A 90 2.29 -4.19 0.13
CA GLY A 90 3.70 -3.86 -0.06
C GLY A 90 4.30 -3.19 1.17
N ARG A 91 3.64 -2.18 1.73
CA ARG A 91 4.06 -1.52 2.98
C ARG A 91 4.07 -2.48 4.16
N MET A 92 3.01 -3.29 4.29
CA MET A 92 2.90 -4.26 5.37
C MET A 92 4.02 -5.29 5.31
N SER A 93 4.29 -5.84 4.13
CA SER A 93 5.30 -6.88 3.93
C SER A 93 6.73 -6.35 4.08
N LEU A 94 7.06 -5.29 3.34
CA LEU A 94 8.43 -4.82 3.19
C LEU A 94 8.90 -3.97 4.38
N LEU A 95 8.06 -3.05 4.86
CA LEU A 95 8.42 -2.16 5.95
C LEU A 95 7.95 -2.70 7.30
N ILE A 96 6.64 -2.79 7.51
CA ILE A 96 6.05 -2.94 8.83
C ILE A 96 6.39 -4.30 9.45
N ASN A 97 6.12 -5.40 8.74
CA ASN A 97 6.38 -6.75 9.24
C ASN A 97 7.88 -6.98 9.45
N THR A 98 8.73 -6.46 8.56
CA THR A 98 10.18 -6.60 8.66
C THR A 98 10.71 -5.92 9.91
N TYR A 99 10.26 -4.69 10.20
CA TYR A 99 10.64 -3.97 11.42
C TYR A 99 10.05 -4.59 12.68
N LEU A 100 8.78 -4.97 12.69
CA LEU A 100 8.16 -5.62 13.86
C LEU A 100 8.84 -6.94 14.22
N LYS A 101 9.24 -7.75 13.23
CA LYS A 101 10.02 -8.98 13.43
C LYS A 101 11.44 -8.67 13.95
N THR A 102 12.10 -7.65 13.40
CA THR A 102 13.43 -7.21 13.87
C THR A 102 13.38 -6.75 15.33
N LEU A 103 12.34 -6.05 15.73
CA LEU A 103 12.10 -5.58 17.10
C LEU A 103 11.52 -6.67 18.03
N ARG A 104 11.30 -7.90 17.54
CA ARG A 104 10.66 -9.01 18.26
C ARG A 104 9.27 -8.68 18.81
N LYS A 105 8.50 -7.89 18.08
CA LYS A 105 7.12 -7.47 18.40
C LYS A 105 6.08 -8.39 17.78
N GLU A 106 6.26 -9.70 17.89
CA GLU A 106 5.37 -10.72 17.30
C GLU A 106 3.94 -10.65 17.87
N LYS A 107 3.82 -10.28 19.16
CA LYS A 107 2.51 -10.06 19.78
C LYS A 107 1.72 -8.93 19.12
N THR A 108 2.38 -7.87 18.70
CA THR A 108 1.75 -6.76 17.97
C THR A 108 1.25 -7.22 16.59
N ILE A 109 2.05 -8.02 15.88
CA ILE A 109 1.65 -8.61 14.59
C ILE A 109 0.40 -9.48 14.78
N LEU A 110 0.40 -10.36 15.78
CA LEU A 110 -0.73 -11.23 16.07
C LEU A 110 -1.99 -10.41 16.41
N MET A 111 -1.86 -9.44 17.32
CA MET A 111 -2.97 -8.59 17.76
C MET A 111 -3.60 -7.83 16.58
N VAL A 112 -2.78 -7.21 15.73
CA VAL A 112 -3.27 -6.48 14.55
C VAL A 112 -3.98 -7.43 13.59
N ASN A 113 -3.43 -8.61 13.34
CA ASN A 113 -4.04 -9.59 12.42
C ASN A 113 -5.37 -10.11 12.96
N VAL A 114 -5.45 -10.46 14.25
CA VAL A 114 -6.70 -10.93 14.89
C VAL A 114 -7.76 -9.84 14.88
N LEU A 115 -7.39 -8.61 15.26
CA LEU A 115 -8.33 -7.48 15.26
C LEU A 115 -8.87 -7.20 13.84
N THR A 116 -7.99 -7.18 12.85
CA THR A 116 -8.40 -6.96 11.45
C THR A 116 -9.28 -8.08 10.94
N LEU A 117 -8.95 -9.33 11.22
CA LEU A 117 -9.73 -10.49 10.82
C LEU A 117 -11.13 -10.44 11.42
N THR A 118 -11.24 -10.16 12.72
CA THR A 118 -12.54 -10.05 13.39
C THR A 118 -13.36 -8.91 12.80
N LEU A 119 -12.76 -7.73 12.62
CA LEU A 119 -13.45 -6.59 12.04
C LEU A 119 -13.90 -6.85 10.60
N SER A 120 -13.02 -7.42 9.77
CA SER A 120 -13.34 -7.73 8.36
C SER A 120 -14.46 -8.77 8.24
N LEU A 121 -14.47 -9.77 9.13
CA LEU A 121 -15.52 -10.79 9.16
C LEU A 121 -16.88 -10.17 9.53
N LEU A 122 -16.93 -9.35 10.58
CA LEU A 122 -18.16 -8.68 10.99
C LEU A 122 -18.69 -7.75 9.90
N LEU A 123 -17.82 -6.92 9.29
CA LEU A 123 -18.21 -6.03 8.21
C LEU A 123 -18.64 -6.78 6.95
N SER A 124 -17.98 -7.88 6.60
CA SER A 124 -18.35 -8.71 5.45
C SER A 124 -19.72 -9.35 5.63
N LEU A 125 -20.00 -9.91 6.82
CA LEU A 125 -21.32 -10.45 7.13
C LEU A 125 -22.40 -9.35 7.03
N PHE A 126 -22.14 -8.18 7.60
CA PHE A 126 -23.06 -7.06 7.52
C PHE A 126 -23.38 -6.64 6.07
N VAL A 127 -22.34 -6.47 5.24
CA VAL A 127 -22.54 -6.05 3.84
C VAL A 127 -23.21 -7.13 3.00
N ILE A 128 -22.87 -8.41 3.18
CA ILE A 128 -23.45 -9.50 2.40
C ILE A 128 -24.91 -9.71 2.77
N PHE A 129 -25.26 -9.75 4.07
CA PHE A 129 -26.62 -10.09 4.52
C PHE A 129 -27.58 -8.90 4.48
N ILE A 130 -27.09 -7.65 4.65
CA ILE A 130 -27.97 -6.48 4.75
C ILE A 130 -27.99 -5.68 3.46
N ILE A 131 -26.86 -5.50 2.80
CA ILE A 131 -26.75 -4.59 1.64
C ILE A 131 -26.78 -5.37 0.32
N GLY A 132 -26.17 -6.56 0.25
CA GLY A 132 -26.16 -7.41 -0.95
C GLY A 132 -25.40 -6.80 -2.15
N ASN A 133 -24.49 -5.83 -1.94
CA ASN A 133 -23.81 -5.10 -3.00
C ASN A 133 -22.35 -5.60 -3.18
N LEU A 134 -22.07 -6.18 -4.37
CA LEU A 134 -20.76 -6.73 -4.69
C LEU A 134 -19.64 -5.66 -4.69
N ASN A 135 -19.92 -4.45 -5.18
CA ASN A 135 -18.93 -3.37 -5.22
C ASN A 135 -18.47 -2.97 -3.81
N LEU A 136 -19.40 -2.92 -2.87
CA LEU A 136 -19.09 -2.65 -1.46
C LEU A 136 -18.28 -3.78 -0.85
N THR A 137 -18.59 -5.03 -1.17
CA THR A 137 -17.82 -6.19 -0.70
C THR A 137 -16.36 -6.13 -1.19
N VAL A 138 -16.13 -5.76 -2.44
CA VAL A 138 -14.80 -5.55 -2.99
C VAL A 138 -14.08 -4.39 -2.30
N GLY A 139 -14.77 -3.28 -2.06
CA GLY A 139 -14.24 -2.14 -1.32
C GLY A 139 -13.84 -2.48 0.11
N LEU A 140 -14.59 -3.38 0.78
CA LEU A 140 -14.24 -3.86 2.13
C LEU A 140 -12.93 -4.63 2.19
N ILE A 141 -12.56 -5.36 1.14
CA ILE A 141 -11.25 -6.04 1.08
C ILE A 141 -10.15 -5.00 1.20
N LEU A 142 -10.20 -3.96 0.38
CA LEU A 142 -9.21 -2.88 0.42
C LEU A 142 -9.24 -2.12 1.76
N ALA A 143 -10.43 -1.80 2.27
CA ALA A 143 -10.59 -1.11 3.55
C ALA A 143 -9.99 -1.90 4.71
N SER A 144 -10.19 -3.23 4.73
CA SER A 144 -9.61 -4.12 5.75
C SER A 144 -8.08 -4.13 5.69
N LEU A 145 -7.50 -4.19 4.49
CA LEU A 145 -6.05 -4.16 4.29
C LEU A 145 -5.45 -2.79 4.64
N ALA A 146 -6.13 -1.71 4.27
CA ALA A 146 -5.74 -0.35 4.64
C ALA A 146 -5.77 -0.17 6.18
N PHE A 147 -6.82 -0.65 6.84
CA PHE A 147 -6.94 -0.62 8.29
C PHE A 147 -5.82 -1.41 8.96
N ARG A 148 -5.56 -2.64 8.51
CA ARG A 148 -4.47 -3.50 9.00
C ARG A 148 -3.12 -2.81 8.89
N CYS A 149 -2.81 -2.27 7.72
CA CYS A 149 -1.54 -1.60 7.45
C CYS A 149 -1.37 -0.36 8.33
N ASN A 150 -2.36 0.52 8.37
CA ASN A 150 -2.32 1.75 9.16
C ASN A 150 -2.25 1.47 10.65
N LEU A 151 -2.99 0.48 11.14
CA LEU A 151 -2.96 0.09 12.56
C LEU A 151 -1.59 -0.47 12.96
N ALA A 152 -1.02 -1.36 12.15
CA ALA A 152 0.30 -1.94 12.40
C ALA A 152 1.40 -0.87 12.38
N GLU A 153 1.34 0.05 11.42
CA GLU A 153 2.28 1.16 11.32
C GLU A 153 2.14 2.13 12.50
N PHE A 154 0.92 2.40 12.96
CA PHE A 154 0.67 3.22 14.14
C PHE A 154 1.35 2.65 15.39
N PHE A 155 1.20 1.35 15.65
CA PHE A 155 1.87 0.70 16.78
C PHE A 155 3.39 0.70 16.64
N LEU A 156 3.90 0.43 15.44
CA LEU A 156 5.34 0.46 15.18
C LEU A 156 5.91 1.87 15.41
N CYS A 157 5.27 2.91 14.89
CA CYS A 157 5.71 4.29 15.05
C CYS A 157 5.62 4.77 16.50
N ARG A 158 4.59 4.34 17.24
CA ARG A 158 4.45 4.59 18.67
C ARG A 158 5.62 3.99 19.45
N ASP A 159 6.00 2.75 19.16
CA ASP A 159 7.13 2.06 19.81
C ASP A 159 8.48 2.72 19.50
N MET A 160 8.60 3.34 18.33
CA MET A 160 9.82 4.05 17.88
C MET A 160 9.81 5.56 18.20
N ASN A 161 8.75 6.07 18.85
CA ASN A 161 8.54 7.50 19.13
C ASN A 161 8.54 8.39 17.87
N ILE A 162 8.02 7.89 16.75
CA ILE A 162 7.95 8.60 15.46
C ILE A 162 6.56 9.19 15.27
N LYS A 163 6.46 10.49 14.95
CA LYS A 163 5.19 11.17 14.66
C LYS A 163 4.90 11.14 13.16
N ILE A 164 4.04 10.22 12.71
CA ILE A 164 3.71 10.06 11.26
C ILE A 164 2.19 10.17 11.00
N GLY A 165 1.35 10.38 12.00
CA GLY A 165 -0.11 10.31 11.86
C GLY A 165 -0.68 11.18 10.74
N ALA A 166 -0.21 12.42 10.58
CA ALA A 166 -0.65 13.31 9.50
C ALA A 166 -0.29 12.79 8.10
N LYS A 167 0.92 12.19 7.94
CA LYS A 167 1.34 11.59 6.67
C LYS A 167 0.48 10.37 6.31
N MET A 168 0.19 9.49 7.29
CA MET A 168 -0.68 8.33 7.10
C MET A 168 -2.09 8.74 6.66
N PHE A 169 -2.64 9.80 7.27
CA PHE A 169 -3.95 10.33 6.88
C PHE A 169 -3.95 10.83 5.43
N LEU A 170 -2.95 11.64 5.04
CA LEU A 170 -2.81 12.13 3.66
C LEU A 170 -2.65 11.01 2.64
N GLU A 171 -1.90 9.96 2.97
CA GLU A 171 -1.73 8.77 2.14
C GLU A 171 -3.05 8.01 1.96
N THR A 172 -3.82 7.84 3.02
CA THR A 172 -5.16 7.24 2.93
C THR A 172 -6.09 8.10 2.07
N CYS A 173 -6.07 9.43 2.23
CA CYS A 173 -6.82 10.35 1.36
C CYS A 173 -6.38 10.23 -0.11
N LEU A 174 -5.08 10.09 -0.39
CA LEU A 174 -4.57 9.91 -1.75
C LEU A 174 -5.11 8.62 -2.38
N THR A 175 -5.19 7.53 -1.62
CA THR A 175 -5.81 6.28 -2.10
C THR A 175 -7.29 6.46 -2.41
N LEU A 176 -8.03 7.15 -1.53
CA LEU A 176 -9.45 7.43 -1.77
C LEU A 176 -9.68 8.31 -2.99
N LEU A 177 -8.83 9.32 -3.19
CA LEU A 177 -8.87 10.18 -4.37
C LEU A 177 -8.55 9.41 -5.66
N PHE A 178 -7.61 8.46 -5.61
CA PHE A 178 -7.36 7.56 -6.74
C PHE A 178 -8.60 6.74 -7.10
N ILE A 179 -9.24 6.12 -6.13
CA ILE A 179 -10.46 5.31 -6.35
C ILE A 179 -11.59 6.19 -6.88
N PHE A 180 -11.81 7.35 -6.26
CA PHE A 180 -12.84 8.29 -6.66
C PHE A 180 -12.63 8.79 -8.09
N SER A 181 -11.40 9.17 -8.46
CA SER A 181 -11.08 9.60 -9.83
C SER A 181 -11.36 8.50 -10.87
N ASN A 182 -11.04 7.24 -10.53
CA ASN A 182 -11.33 6.12 -11.42
C ASN A 182 -12.81 5.81 -11.56
N LEU A 183 -13.60 5.94 -10.48
CA LEU A 183 -15.05 5.76 -10.53
C LEU A 183 -15.75 6.90 -11.27
N TRP A 184 -15.28 8.15 -11.08
CA TRP A 184 -15.87 9.33 -11.72
C TRP A 184 -15.61 9.40 -13.22
N PHE A 185 -14.40 9.06 -13.65
CA PHE A 185 -13.99 9.12 -15.06
C PHE A 185 -14.02 7.76 -15.76
N ASP A 186 -14.70 6.73 -15.20
CA ASP A 186 -14.79 5.36 -15.75
C ASP A 186 -13.42 4.73 -16.12
N GLY A 187 -12.36 5.15 -15.44
CA GLY A 187 -11.01 4.68 -15.71
C GLY A 187 -10.48 5.06 -17.09
N THR A 188 -10.81 6.27 -17.56
CA THR A 188 -10.33 6.87 -18.82
C THR A 188 -8.97 7.55 -18.61
N TYR A 189 -8.31 8.00 -19.69
CA TYR A 189 -7.06 8.79 -19.59
C TYR A 189 -7.20 10.01 -18.69
N MET A 190 -8.37 10.61 -18.57
CA MET A 190 -8.64 11.72 -17.65
C MET A 190 -8.44 11.34 -16.19
N SER A 191 -8.77 10.11 -15.77
CA SER A 191 -8.50 9.66 -14.40
C SER A 191 -7.01 9.54 -14.12
N MET A 192 -6.21 9.14 -15.11
CA MET A 192 -4.75 9.08 -15.01
C MET A 192 -4.16 10.49 -14.84
N VAL A 193 -4.58 11.44 -15.69
CA VAL A 193 -4.11 12.84 -15.61
C VAL A 193 -4.49 13.45 -14.25
N ALA A 194 -5.74 13.28 -13.83
CA ALA A 194 -6.21 13.76 -12.52
C ALA A 194 -5.36 13.17 -11.38
N TYR A 195 -5.12 11.86 -11.40
CA TYR A 195 -4.29 11.22 -10.40
C TYR A 195 -2.84 11.70 -10.40
N ILE A 196 -2.22 11.88 -11.58
CA ILE A 196 -0.85 12.41 -11.69
C ILE A 196 -0.76 13.80 -11.05
N VAL A 197 -1.72 14.68 -11.32
CA VAL A 197 -1.75 16.03 -10.72
C VAL A 197 -1.84 15.94 -9.21
N ILE A 198 -2.77 15.13 -8.68
CA ILE A 198 -2.96 14.93 -7.24
C ILE A 198 -1.67 14.35 -6.62
N TYR A 199 -1.05 13.38 -7.27
CA TYR A 199 0.18 12.75 -6.81
C TYR A 199 1.36 13.71 -6.77
N ILE A 200 1.51 14.59 -7.77
CA ILE A 200 2.55 15.63 -7.77
C ILE A 200 2.32 16.60 -6.61
N ILE A 201 1.08 17.02 -6.37
CA ILE A 201 0.74 17.88 -5.23
C ILE A 201 1.10 17.20 -3.91
N TYR A 202 0.76 15.92 -3.77
CA TYR A 202 1.15 15.10 -2.61
C TYR A 202 2.67 15.07 -2.40
N LEU A 203 3.46 14.82 -3.46
CA LEU A 203 4.91 14.83 -3.38
C LEU A 203 5.47 16.18 -2.92
N VAL A 204 4.94 17.29 -3.43
CA VAL A 204 5.38 18.63 -3.05
C VAL A 204 5.07 18.93 -1.59
N ILE A 205 3.91 18.49 -1.09
CA ILE A 205 3.47 18.79 0.29
C ILE A 205 4.19 17.90 1.31
N VAL A 206 4.25 16.59 1.05
CA VAL A 206 4.65 15.59 2.06
C VAL A 206 6.12 15.21 1.95
N HIS A 207 6.67 15.23 0.74
CA HIS A 207 8.03 14.76 0.43
C HIS A 207 8.92 15.86 -0.18
N ARG A 208 8.89 17.07 0.38
CA ARG A 208 9.84 18.14 -0.02
C ARG A 208 11.31 17.69 0.06
N GLY A 209 11.60 16.71 0.94
CA GLY A 209 12.92 16.09 1.10
C GLY A 209 13.12 14.76 0.35
N PHE A 210 12.21 14.33 -0.54
CA PHE A 210 12.32 13.03 -1.23
C PHE A 210 13.68 12.81 -1.92
N LEU A 211 14.21 13.84 -2.55
CA LEU A 211 15.54 13.79 -3.19
C LEU A 211 16.69 13.70 -2.18
N SER A 212 16.54 14.30 -0.98
CA SER A 212 17.51 14.13 0.10
C SER A 212 17.46 12.74 0.70
N ASP A 213 16.26 12.19 0.93
CA ASP A 213 16.05 10.82 1.43
C ASP A 213 16.65 9.77 0.49
N LEU A 214 16.54 9.98 -0.85
CA LEU A 214 17.18 9.12 -1.85
C LEU A 214 18.72 9.20 -1.81
N LYS A 215 19.30 10.39 -1.56
CA LYS A 215 20.74 10.54 -1.41
C LYS A 215 21.23 9.84 -0.14
N ASP A 216 20.50 9.99 0.96
CA ASP A 216 20.84 9.38 2.25
C ASP A 216 20.81 7.85 2.16
N LEU A 217 19.83 7.26 1.44
CA LEU A 217 19.81 5.82 1.15
C LEU A 217 21.05 5.37 0.37
N ARG A 218 21.51 6.16 -0.61
CA ARG A 218 22.70 5.84 -1.40
C ARG A 218 23.96 5.82 -0.55
N TYR A 219 24.08 6.71 0.44
CA TYR A 219 25.19 6.70 1.39
C TYR A 219 25.12 5.50 2.33
N LEU A 220 23.94 5.14 2.84
CA LEU A 220 23.76 3.99 3.73
C LEU A 220 24.09 2.64 3.06
N VAL A 221 23.85 2.52 1.74
CA VAL A 221 24.19 1.30 0.97
C VAL A 221 25.68 1.24 0.62
N LYS A 222 26.38 2.39 0.58
CA LYS A 222 27.80 2.46 0.19
C LYS A 222 28.75 2.20 1.37
N ASP A 223 28.29 2.38 2.60
CA ASP A 223 29.09 2.20 3.84
C ASP A 223 29.01 0.75 4.37
N HIS A 224 28.45 -0.18 3.59
CA HIS A 224 28.41 -1.63 3.80
C HIS A 224 29.07 -2.37 2.64
#